data_aa34947fac6a92101790f533fbcf38d4
#
_entry.id   aa34947fac6a92101790f533fbcf38d4
#
_cell.length_a   1.000
_cell.length_b   1.000
_cell.length_c   1.000
_cell.angle_alpha   90.00
_cell.angle_beta   90.00
_cell.angle_gamma   90.00
#
_symmetry.space_group_name_H-M   'P 1'
#
loop_
_entity.id
_entity.type
_entity.pdbx_description
1 polymer ?
#
loop_
_entity_poly.entity_id
_entity_poly.type
_entity_poly.pdbx_seq_one_letter_code
_entity_poly.pdbx_strand_id
1 'polypeptide(L)'
;MCIRDRYLADGEKDDSCWALQREQQYIASMMIQNTGMISLADCGEYDNIHPLDKKTPGEHLFQLAKNLVYDRQGTITATAAQLFSDNGKLYVTFDHLHEKLVMQTADSRPFEISGEDNIFYPAKADVIHGNMLCISNSAVKFPSAVKYAWYNFGEAVLFTESGNPVSPFFKSV
;
A
#
# COMPACT_ATOMS: atom_id res chain seq x y z
N MET A 1 15.63 -4.63 7.27
CA MET A 1 16.16 -3.42 6.60
C MET A 1 14.97 -2.54 6.25
N CYS A 2 14.88 -1.34 6.81
CA CYS A 2 13.84 -0.41 6.43
C CYS A 2 14.15 0.12 5.04
N ILE A 3 13.51 -0.39 4.03
CA ILE A 3 13.55 0.20 2.69
C ILE A 3 12.22 0.92 2.53
N ARG A 4 12.22 2.12 3.00
CA ARG A 4 11.24 3.07 2.59
C ARG A 4 11.97 4.19 1.91
N ASP A 5 11.51 4.55 0.76
CA ASP A 5 11.62 5.87 0.22
C ASP A 5 13.04 6.32 -0.15
N ARG A 6 13.25 6.34 -1.41
CA ARG A 6 14.39 6.99 -1.99
C ARG A 6 14.19 8.50 -1.90
N TYR A 7 15.24 9.20 -1.47
CA TYR A 7 15.43 10.60 -1.79
C TYR A 7 15.44 10.76 -3.31
N LEU A 8 14.52 11.55 -3.82
CA LEU A 8 14.57 12.01 -5.22
C LEU A 8 15.35 13.32 -5.26
N ALA A 9 16.48 13.35 -5.97
CA ALA A 9 17.18 14.59 -6.21
C ALA A 9 16.29 15.54 -7.04
N ASP A 10 16.47 16.84 -6.87
CA ASP A 10 15.72 17.85 -7.63
C ASP A 10 15.77 17.56 -9.13
N GLY A 11 14.59 17.45 -9.76
CA GLY A 11 14.45 17.14 -11.18
C GLY A 11 14.54 15.65 -11.55
N GLU A 12 14.73 14.75 -10.60
CA GLU A 12 14.71 13.32 -10.85
C GLU A 12 13.26 12.85 -11.11
N LYS A 13 13.08 12.08 -12.18
CA LYS A 13 11.78 11.51 -12.51
C LYS A 13 11.49 10.30 -11.62
N ASP A 14 10.29 10.21 -11.09
CA ASP A 14 9.83 9.01 -10.39
C ASP A 14 9.68 7.85 -11.38
N ASP A 15 10.58 6.87 -11.27
CA ASP A 15 10.62 5.65 -12.07
C ASP A 15 9.93 4.47 -11.39
N SER A 16 9.36 4.70 -10.20
CA SER A 16 8.72 3.68 -9.35
C SER A 16 9.63 2.50 -8.96
N CYS A 17 10.94 2.63 -9.05
CA CYS A 17 11.89 1.57 -8.69
C CYS A 17 11.71 1.09 -7.25
N TRP A 18 11.44 2.00 -6.33
CA TRP A 18 11.19 1.65 -4.92
C TRP A 18 9.84 0.98 -4.70
N ALA A 19 8.84 1.31 -5.51
CA ALA A 19 7.56 0.60 -5.49
C ALA A 19 7.76 -0.87 -5.90
N LEU A 20 8.49 -1.11 -6.99
CA LEU A 20 8.87 -2.46 -7.42
C LEU A 20 9.70 -3.20 -6.37
N GLN A 21 10.65 -2.52 -5.72
CA GLN A 21 11.46 -3.09 -4.65
C GLN A 21 10.58 -3.55 -3.46
N ARG A 22 9.62 -2.73 -3.04
CA ARG A 22 8.68 -3.09 -1.97
C ARG A 22 7.84 -4.30 -2.34
N GLU A 23 7.38 -4.39 -3.58
CA GLU A 23 6.65 -5.56 -4.08
C GLU A 23 7.49 -6.83 -4.03
N GLN A 24 8.75 -6.77 -4.48
CA GLN A 24 9.65 -7.93 -4.42
C GLN A 24 9.92 -8.38 -2.98
N GLN A 25 10.02 -7.45 -2.04
CA GLN A 25 10.12 -7.79 -0.61
C GLN A 25 8.86 -8.45 -0.07
N TYR A 26 7.67 -7.97 -0.48
CA TYR A 26 6.41 -8.59 -0.14
C TYR A 26 6.34 -10.03 -0.68
N ILE A 27 6.64 -10.23 -1.96
CA ILE A 27 6.68 -11.55 -2.58
C ILE A 27 7.66 -12.47 -1.82
N ALA A 28 8.85 -11.99 -1.51
CA ALA A 28 9.84 -12.75 -0.74
C ALA A 28 9.31 -13.16 0.64
N SER A 29 8.61 -12.25 1.33
CA SER A 29 8.03 -12.55 2.63
C SER A 29 6.94 -13.62 2.59
N MET A 30 6.26 -13.78 1.46
CA MET A 30 5.28 -14.85 1.26
C MET A 30 5.91 -16.20 0.89
N MET A 31 7.10 -16.20 0.30
CA MET A 31 7.79 -17.40 -0.16
C MET A 31 8.74 -18.00 0.88
N ILE A 32 9.27 -17.19 1.77
CA ILE A 32 10.28 -17.61 2.75
C ILE A 32 9.58 -17.88 4.08
N GLN A 33 9.73 -19.09 4.58
CA GLN A 33 9.18 -19.47 5.89
C GLN A 33 9.78 -18.64 7.03
N ASN A 34 8.97 -18.33 8.04
CA ASN A 34 9.35 -17.56 9.23
C ASN A 34 9.81 -16.13 8.91
N THR A 35 9.28 -15.55 7.86
CA THR A 35 9.48 -14.15 7.53
C THR A 35 8.16 -13.38 7.57
N GLY A 36 8.26 -12.08 7.71
CA GLY A 36 7.12 -11.18 7.63
C GLY A 36 7.56 -9.79 7.21
N MET A 37 6.62 -9.00 6.73
CA MET A 37 6.86 -7.65 6.25
C MET A 37 5.91 -6.68 6.94
N ILE A 38 6.38 -5.48 7.20
CA ILE A 38 5.58 -4.33 7.62
C ILE A 38 5.57 -3.28 6.52
N SER A 39 4.49 -2.50 6.45
CA SER A 39 4.49 -1.27 5.67
C SER A 39 5.01 -0.12 6.54
N LEU A 40 5.82 0.74 5.96
CA LEU A 40 6.30 1.99 6.55
C LEU A 40 5.76 3.21 5.77
N ALA A 41 4.62 3.04 5.11
CA ALA A 41 4.02 4.08 4.30
C ALA A 41 3.49 5.28 5.11
N ASP A 42 3.53 5.20 6.42
CA ASP A 42 3.13 6.23 7.39
C ASP A 42 4.31 6.99 8.01
N CYS A 43 5.55 6.62 7.70
CA CYS A 43 6.74 7.23 8.28
C CYS A 43 7.85 7.40 7.25
N GLY A 44 8.80 8.27 7.52
CA GLY A 44 9.93 8.61 6.65
C GLY A 44 9.94 10.11 6.31
N GLU A 45 10.98 10.53 5.66
CA GLU A 45 11.23 11.93 5.30
C GLU A 45 11.61 12.00 3.83
N TYR A 46 11.10 12.99 3.10
CA TYR A 46 11.32 13.12 1.66
C TYR A 46 12.79 13.28 1.29
N ASP A 47 13.51 14.08 2.05
CA ASP A 47 14.89 14.48 1.79
C ASP A 47 15.93 13.74 2.66
N ASN A 48 15.52 12.73 3.40
CA ASN A 48 16.37 12.01 4.34
C ASN A 48 16.17 10.49 4.25
N ILE A 49 17.13 9.82 3.63
CA ILE A 49 17.15 8.35 3.55
C ILE A 49 17.33 7.67 4.93
N HIS A 50 17.74 8.44 5.93
CA HIS A 50 17.90 8.00 7.32
C HIS A 50 16.95 8.77 8.24
N PRO A 51 15.61 8.57 8.12
CA PRO A 51 14.63 9.36 8.85
C PRO A 51 14.87 9.28 10.36
N LEU A 52 14.56 10.36 11.06
CA LEU A 52 14.78 10.48 12.51
C LEU A 52 13.81 9.59 13.31
N ASP A 53 12.62 9.38 12.80
CA ASP A 53 11.66 8.47 13.43
C ASP A 53 12.13 7.00 13.30
N LYS A 54 12.61 6.46 14.40
CA LYS A 54 12.96 5.04 14.58
C LYS A 54 11.96 4.30 15.45
N LYS A 55 11.07 5.05 16.11
CA LYS A 55 10.08 4.48 17.03
C LYS A 55 8.97 3.77 16.24
N THR A 56 8.36 4.44 15.29
CA THR A 56 7.26 3.89 14.48
C THR A 56 7.65 2.57 13.78
N PRO A 57 8.79 2.48 13.05
CA PRO A 57 9.25 1.19 12.52
C PRO A 57 9.44 0.12 13.57
N GLY A 58 9.98 0.48 14.74
CA GLY A 58 10.19 -0.45 15.86
C GLY A 58 8.87 -0.98 16.42
N GLU A 59 7.86 -0.14 16.56
CA GLU A 59 6.52 -0.50 17.02
C GLU A 59 5.81 -1.43 16.02
N HIS A 60 5.87 -1.15 14.72
CA HIS A 60 5.31 -2.03 13.69
C HIS A 60 6.00 -3.41 13.68
N LEU A 61 7.32 -3.45 13.74
CA LEU A 61 8.07 -4.72 13.85
C LEU A 61 7.72 -5.49 15.12
N PHE A 62 7.53 -4.80 16.23
CA PHE A 62 7.12 -5.44 17.48
C PHE A 62 5.72 -6.07 17.36
N GLN A 63 4.76 -5.38 16.74
CA GLN A 63 3.42 -5.94 16.52
C GLN A 63 3.46 -7.16 15.60
N LEU A 64 4.25 -7.12 14.54
CA LEU A 64 4.47 -8.27 13.67
C LEU A 64 5.08 -9.45 14.44
N ALA A 65 6.13 -9.21 15.22
CA ALA A 65 6.77 -10.24 16.03
C ALA A 65 5.82 -10.85 17.07
N LYS A 66 4.99 -10.03 17.71
CA LYS A 66 3.94 -10.52 18.64
C LYS A 66 3.03 -11.53 17.96
N ASN A 67 2.62 -11.26 16.72
CA ASN A 67 1.74 -12.15 15.98
C ASN A 67 2.46 -13.43 15.52
N LEU A 68 3.59 -13.27 14.83
CA LEU A 68 4.24 -14.40 14.16
C LEU A 68 5.08 -15.29 15.07
N VAL A 69 5.66 -14.73 16.14
CA VAL A 69 6.67 -15.44 16.96
C VAL A 69 6.14 -15.80 18.33
N TYR A 70 5.36 -14.93 18.94
CA TYR A 70 4.93 -15.09 20.33
C TYR A 70 3.49 -15.56 20.48
N ASP A 71 2.81 -15.89 19.37
CA ASP A 71 1.40 -16.33 19.34
C ASP A 71 0.48 -15.45 20.20
N ARG A 72 0.67 -14.14 20.06
CA ARG A 72 -0.11 -13.12 20.76
C ARG A 72 -0.84 -12.25 19.78
N GLN A 73 -1.87 -11.57 20.25
CA GLN A 73 -2.56 -10.56 19.42
C GLN A 73 -1.60 -9.43 19.07
N GLY A 74 -1.13 -9.45 17.84
CA GLY A 74 -0.33 -8.43 17.18
C GLY A 74 -0.96 -8.09 15.84
N THR A 75 -0.49 -7.02 15.22
CA THR A 75 -1.00 -6.58 13.92
C THR A 75 -0.08 -7.06 12.82
N ILE A 76 -0.67 -7.61 11.77
CA ILE A 76 -0.01 -7.87 10.48
C ILE A 76 -0.49 -6.77 9.53
N THR A 77 0.40 -6.23 8.72
CA THR A 77 0.03 -5.22 7.71
C THR A 77 -1.01 -5.77 6.75
N ALA A 78 -2.11 -5.05 6.58
CA ALA A 78 -3.12 -5.40 5.59
C ALA A 78 -2.55 -5.24 4.17
N THR A 79 -2.78 -6.24 3.33
CA THR A 79 -2.28 -6.31 1.96
C THR A 79 -3.40 -6.59 0.98
N ALA A 80 -3.33 -6.01 -0.24
CA ALA A 80 -4.34 -6.25 -1.26
C ALA A 80 -4.35 -7.73 -1.68
N ALA A 81 -5.49 -8.38 -1.51
CA ALA A 81 -5.70 -9.80 -1.80
C ALA A 81 -6.22 -10.01 -3.23
N GLN A 82 -7.49 -9.68 -3.46
CA GLN A 82 -8.16 -9.92 -4.73
C GLN A 82 -8.56 -8.60 -5.38
N LEU A 83 -8.51 -8.60 -6.71
CA LEU A 83 -9.04 -7.55 -7.57
C LEU A 83 -10.09 -8.14 -8.47
N PHE A 84 -11.23 -7.47 -8.61
CA PHE A 84 -12.23 -7.80 -9.60
C PHE A 84 -12.88 -6.54 -10.19
N SER A 85 -13.35 -6.63 -11.43
CA SER A 85 -14.00 -5.54 -12.14
C SER A 85 -15.49 -5.81 -12.27
N ASP A 86 -16.32 -4.82 -11.95
CA ASP A 86 -17.76 -4.85 -12.18
C ASP A 86 -18.28 -3.45 -12.52
N ASN A 87 -19.13 -3.38 -13.57
CA ASN A 87 -19.81 -2.14 -13.97
C ASN A 87 -18.88 -0.93 -14.11
N GLY A 88 -17.68 -1.11 -14.69
CA GLY A 88 -16.70 -0.05 -14.93
C GLY A 88 -15.97 0.43 -13.67
N LYS A 89 -15.99 -0.37 -12.61
CA LYS A 89 -15.27 -0.11 -11.36
C LYS A 89 -14.39 -1.28 -10.98
N LEU A 90 -13.34 -0.99 -10.24
CA LEU A 90 -12.49 -2.00 -9.61
C LEU A 90 -12.81 -2.12 -8.12
N TYR A 91 -12.78 -3.35 -7.65
CA TYR A 91 -12.99 -3.68 -6.25
C TYR A 91 -11.77 -4.43 -5.73
N VAL A 92 -11.24 -4.00 -4.58
CA VAL A 92 -10.08 -4.59 -3.94
C VAL A 92 -10.46 -5.09 -2.55
N THR A 93 -10.20 -6.36 -2.28
CA THR A 93 -10.27 -6.95 -0.94
C THR A 93 -8.88 -7.04 -0.32
N PHE A 94 -8.80 -7.30 0.97
CA PHE A 94 -7.54 -7.30 1.72
C PHE A 94 -7.40 -8.55 2.58
N ASP A 95 -6.19 -9.10 2.60
CA ASP A 95 -5.75 -10.08 3.59
C ASP A 95 -5.25 -9.37 4.85
N HIS A 96 -5.31 -10.08 5.98
CA HIS A 96 -4.89 -9.60 7.30
C HIS A 96 -5.65 -8.36 7.81
N LEU A 97 -6.79 -8.06 7.22
CA LEU A 97 -7.65 -6.98 7.65
C LEU A 97 -8.63 -7.47 8.73
N HIS A 98 -8.35 -7.18 9.99
CA HIS A 98 -9.16 -7.59 11.14
C HIS A 98 -10.04 -6.46 11.70
N GLU A 99 -9.94 -5.29 11.12
CA GLU A 99 -10.67 -4.06 11.50
C GLU A 99 -11.05 -3.27 10.25
N LYS A 100 -11.79 -2.19 10.39
CA LYS A 100 -12.21 -1.42 9.22
C LYS A 100 -11.06 -0.62 8.60
N LEU A 101 -11.19 -0.41 7.30
CA LEU A 101 -10.37 0.55 6.56
C LEU A 101 -10.82 1.98 6.84
N VAL A 102 -9.86 2.85 6.98
CA VAL A 102 -10.05 4.30 7.10
C VAL A 102 -9.25 4.98 6.00
N MET A 103 -9.90 5.86 5.26
CA MET A 103 -9.23 6.68 4.26
C MET A 103 -9.03 8.08 4.80
N GLN A 104 -7.79 8.52 4.84
CA GLN A 104 -7.41 9.88 5.19
C GLN A 104 -7.46 10.79 3.96
N THR A 105 -7.77 12.05 4.17
CA THR A 105 -7.69 13.06 3.10
C THR A 105 -6.23 13.45 2.91
N ALA A 106 -5.76 13.42 1.66
CA ALA A 106 -4.46 13.95 1.28
C ALA A 106 -4.58 14.72 -0.03
N ASP A 107 -3.66 15.64 -0.26
CA ASP A 107 -3.55 16.36 -1.54
C ASP A 107 -3.00 15.45 -2.65
N SER A 108 -2.35 14.37 -2.28
CA SER A 108 -1.85 13.35 -3.19
C SER A 108 -2.99 12.55 -3.83
N ARG A 109 -2.75 12.06 -5.05
CA ARG A 109 -3.67 11.16 -5.76
C ARG A 109 -3.09 9.75 -5.75
N PRO A 110 -3.21 9.03 -4.64
CA PRO A 110 -2.49 7.77 -4.43
C PRO A 110 -3.06 6.59 -5.22
N PHE A 111 -4.24 6.74 -5.82
CA PHE A 111 -4.87 5.70 -6.63
C PHE A 111 -4.83 6.05 -8.10
N GLU A 112 -4.43 5.08 -8.91
CA GLU A 112 -4.46 5.15 -10.37
C GLU A 112 -5.03 3.83 -10.91
N ILE A 113 -5.82 3.92 -11.99
CA ILE A 113 -6.35 2.73 -12.69
C ILE A 113 -6.07 2.82 -14.18
N SER A 114 -5.94 1.66 -14.81
CA SER A 114 -5.84 1.53 -16.27
C SER A 114 -6.81 0.49 -16.81
N GLY A 115 -7.10 0.58 -18.09
CA GLY A 115 -7.65 -0.51 -18.88
C GLY A 115 -6.56 -1.44 -19.42
N GLU A 116 -6.90 -2.22 -20.45
CA GLU A 116 -5.96 -3.12 -21.15
C GLU A 116 -4.80 -2.39 -21.85
N ASP A 117 -4.95 -1.09 -22.09
CA ASP A 117 -3.93 -0.24 -22.70
C ASP A 117 -2.75 0.09 -21.76
N ASN A 118 -2.87 -0.25 -20.47
CA ASN A 118 -1.89 0.05 -19.44
C ASN A 118 -1.57 1.56 -19.27
N ILE A 119 -2.48 2.43 -19.71
CA ILE A 119 -2.37 3.87 -19.48
C ILE A 119 -3.07 4.18 -18.17
N PHE A 120 -2.31 4.60 -17.14
CA PHE A 120 -2.82 4.86 -15.82
C PHE A 120 -3.37 6.27 -15.67
N TYR A 121 -4.57 6.37 -15.12
CA TYR A 121 -5.28 7.60 -14.81
C TYR A 121 -5.55 7.70 -13.31
N PRO A 122 -5.39 8.91 -12.71
CA PRO A 122 -5.78 9.13 -11.32
C PRO A 122 -7.21 8.69 -11.08
N ALA A 123 -7.47 7.99 -9.98
CA ALA A 123 -8.77 7.41 -9.70
C ALA A 123 -9.33 7.85 -8.34
N LYS A 124 -10.66 7.92 -8.27
CA LYS A 124 -11.37 8.05 -7.01
C LYS A 124 -11.50 6.69 -6.37
N ALA A 125 -11.20 6.60 -5.08
CA ALA A 125 -11.41 5.41 -4.29
C ALA A 125 -12.34 5.72 -3.10
N ASP A 126 -13.24 4.82 -2.80
CA ASP A 126 -14.14 4.89 -1.65
C ASP A 126 -14.05 3.56 -0.87
N VAL A 127 -14.02 3.65 0.46
CA VAL A 127 -14.14 2.45 1.31
C VAL A 127 -15.62 2.06 1.38
N ILE A 128 -15.92 0.82 1.02
CA ILE A 128 -17.26 0.26 1.10
C ILE A 128 -17.30 -0.93 2.07
N HIS A 129 -18.40 -1.08 2.77
CA HIS A 129 -18.61 -2.13 3.80
C HIS A 129 -17.52 -2.18 4.88
N GLY A 130 -16.66 -1.16 4.97
CA GLY A 130 -15.56 -1.06 5.92
C GLY A 130 -14.34 -1.95 5.63
N ASN A 131 -14.35 -2.78 4.61
CA ASN A 131 -13.29 -3.75 4.34
C ASN A 131 -12.92 -3.92 2.87
N MET A 132 -13.47 -3.11 2.00
CA MET A 132 -13.26 -3.20 0.55
C MET A 132 -13.07 -1.81 -0.03
N LEU A 133 -12.25 -1.67 -1.06
CA LEU A 133 -12.18 -0.46 -1.88
C LEU A 133 -13.04 -0.61 -3.14
N CYS A 134 -13.72 0.48 -3.49
CA CYS A 134 -14.35 0.67 -4.78
C CYS A 134 -13.65 1.82 -5.48
N ILE A 135 -13.05 1.55 -6.65
CA ILE A 135 -12.15 2.48 -7.34
C ILE A 135 -12.66 2.72 -8.76
N SER A 136 -12.70 3.97 -9.19
CA SER A 136 -13.21 4.32 -10.51
C SER A 136 -12.63 5.63 -11.07
N ASN A 137 -12.65 5.71 -12.41
CA ASN A 137 -12.43 6.94 -13.16
C ASN A 137 -13.31 6.91 -14.42
N SER A 138 -14.00 7.98 -14.71
CA SER A 138 -14.92 8.08 -15.87
C SER A 138 -14.23 7.94 -17.23
N ALA A 139 -12.92 8.19 -17.32
CA ALA A 139 -12.14 7.99 -18.54
C ALA A 139 -11.82 6.52 -18.83
N VAL A 140 -11.91 5.62 -17.82
CA VAL A 140 -11.56 4.20 -17.94
C VAL A 140 -12.83 3.36 -17.84
N LYS A 141 -13.41 3.00 -18.98
CA LYS A 141 -14.69 2.27 -19.02
C LYS A 141 -14.57 0.80 -18.60
N PHE A 142 -13.45 0.17 -18.89
CA PHE A 142 -13.17 -1.23 -18.61
C PHE A 142 -11.86 -1.33 -17.82
N PRO A 143 -11.86 -0.96 -16.54
CA PRO A 143 -10.65 -0.97 -15.75
C PRO A 143 -10.21 -2.42 -15.45
N SER A 144 -8.91 -2.67 -15.60
CA SER A 144 -8.29 -3.99 -15.41
C SER A 144 -7.09 -3.97 -14.46
N ALA A 145 -6.55 -2.80 -14.13
CA ALA A 145 -5.44 -2.71 -13.21
C ALA A 145 -5.54 -1.48 -12.29
N VAL A 146 -4.98 -1.60 -11.10
CA VAL A 146 -4.94 -0.55 -10.09
C VAL A 146 -3.56 -0.45 -9.46
N LYS A 147 -3.13 0.77 -9.19
CA LYS A 147 -2.00 1.13 -8.37
C LYS A 147 -2.48 1.92 -7.16
N TYR A 148 -1.93 1.61 -5.98
CA TYR A 148 -2.08 2.39 -4.76
C TYR A 148 -0.72 2.76 -4.20
N ALA A 149 -0.47 4.06 -4.00
CA ALA A 149 0.79 4.60 -3.51
C ALA A 149 2.02 4.00 -4.22
N TRP A 150 1.90 3.81 -5.55
CA TRP A 150 2.89 3.16 -6.40
C TRP A 150 3.90 4.17 -6.94
N TYR A 151 4.66 4.76 -6.03
CA TYR A 151 5.67 5.78 -6.31
C TYR A 151 6.87 5.60 -5.38
N ASN A 152 7.96 6.30 -5.66
CA ASN A 152 9.17 6.22 -4.86
C ASN A 152 8.96 6.83 -3.47
N PHE A 153 8.34 8.01 -3.39
CA PHE A 153 7.98 8.66 -2.13
C PHE A 153 6.59 9.29 -2.24
N GLY A 154 5.83 9.25 -1.16
CA GLY A 154 4.53 9.90 -1.06
C GLY A 154 3.73 9.46 0.16
N GLU A 155 2.65 10.16 0.42
CA GLU A 155 1.79 9.90 1.57
C GLU A 155 0.91 8.67 1.36
N ALA A 156 0.85 7.82 2.39
CA ALA A 156 -0.20 6.82 2.48
C ALA A 156 -1.50 7.50 2.94
N VAL A 157 -2.62 7.07 2.38
CA VAL A 157 -3.95 7.56 2.76
C VAL A 157 -4.86 6.45 3.29
N LEU A 158 -4.49 5.19 3.11
CA LEU A 158 -5.29 4.05 3.50
C LEU A 158 -4.69 3.40 4.76
N PHE A 159 -5.50 3.36 5.81
CA PHE A 159 -5.13 2.86 7.12
C PHE A 159 -6.20 1.92 7.65
N THR A 160 -5.88 1.21 8.71
CA THR A 160 -6.86 0.54 9.56
C THR A 160 -7.34 1.48 10.67
N GLU A 161 -8.43 1.13 11.37
CA GLU A 161 -8.95 1.93 12.51
C GLU A 161 -7.91 2.15 13.60
N SER A 162 -7.00 1.21 13.81
CA SER A 162 -5.89 1.33 14.77
C SER A 162 -4.71 2.16 14.26
N GLY A 163 -4.80 2.72 13.05
CA GLY A 163 -3.79 3.59 12.47
C GLY A 163 -2.63 2.88 11.77
N ASN A 164 -2.73 1.57 11.53
CA ASN A 164 -1.69 0.87 10.77
C ASN A 164 -1.88 1.12 9.26
N PRO A 165 -0.81 1.46 8.52
CA PRO A 165 -0.90 1.71 7.09
C PRO A 165 -1.15 0.41 6.32
N VAL A 166 -2.00 0.49 5.30
CA VAL A 166 -2.13 -0.58 4.30
C VAL A 166 -0.91 -0.55 3.38
N SER A 167 -0.42 -1.73 3.03
CA SER A 167 0.74 -1.83 2.13
C SER A 167 0.43 -1.24 0.75
N PRO A 168 1.30 -0.42 0.17
CA PRO A 168 1.20 -0.04 -1.25
C PRO A 168 1.13 -1.27 -2.15
N PHE A 169 0.37 -1.19 -3.23
CA PHE A 169 0.17 -2.34 -4.12
C PHE A 169 -0.03 -1.96 -5.59
N PHE A 170 0.29 -2.91 -6.44
CA PHE A 170 -0.15 -3.00 -7.82
C PHE A 170 -0.91 -4.32 -8.02
N LYS A 171 -2.08 -4.27 -8.63
CA LYS A 171 -2.89 -5.44 -8.96
C LYS A 171 -3.47 -5.30 -10.37
N SER A 172 -3.56 -6.44 -11.07
CA SER A 172 -4.28 -6.56 -12.35
C SER A 172 -5.23 -7.76 -12.32
N VAL A 173 -6.33 -7.66 -13.05
CA VAL A 173 -7.33 -8.73 -13.23
C VAL A 173 -6.77 -9.80 -14.17
#